data_516193c4c2b12f2fafad38748aa0be50
#
_entry.id   516193c4c2b12f2fafad38748aa0be50
#
_cell.length_a   1.000
_cell.length_b   1.000
_cell.length_c   1.000
_cell.angle_alpha   90.00
_cell.angle_beta   90.00
_cell.angle_gamma   90.00
#
_symmetry.space_group_name_H-M   'P 1'
#
loop_
_entity.id
_entity.type
_entity.pdbx_description
1 polymer ?
#
loop_
_entity_poly.entity_id
_entity_poly.type
_entity_poly.pdbx_seq_one_letter_code
_entity_poly.pdbx_strand_id
1 'polypeptide(L)'
;MFDTRTRAEFTGEDARNRARSGHLPGARHLSHVDLLENGVVRPASALRATLERVGFGPGDHIVTHCEGGGRAALGAAAAVRAGFNDVRVYYLSFGDWVRDESCPVVRD
;
A
#
# COMPACT_ATOMS: atom_id res chain seq x y z
N MET A 1 -2.16 6.87 3.61
CA MET A 1 -2.58 5.60 2.99
C MET A 1 -1.40 5.01 2.22
N PHE A 2 -1.13 3.76 2.45
CA PHE A 2 0.01 3.05 1.85
C PHE A 2 -0.53 1.93 0.96
N ASP A 3 -0.41 2.10 -0.35
CA ASP A 3 -0.87 1.15 -1.36
C ASP A 3 0.25 0.14 -1.65
N THR A 4 0.00 -1.12 -1.35
CA THR A 4 0.99 -2.21 -1.49
C THR A 4 0.82 -3.00 -2.79
N ARG A 5 -0.08 -2.59 -3.66
CA ARG A 5 -0.32 -3.29 -4.93
C ARG A 5 0.84 -3.11 -5.91
N THR A 6 0.77 -3.77 -7.03
CA THR A 6 1.76 -3.56 -8.09
C THR A 6 1.64 -2.13 -8.66
N ARG A 7 2.71 -1.68 -9.32
CA ARG A 7 2.68 -0.35 -9.94
C ARG A 7 1.60 -0.27 -11.02
N ALA A 8 1.43 -1.32 -11.81
CA ALA A 8 0.40 -1.34 -12.86
C ALA A 8 -1.02 -1.20 -12.28
N GLU A 9 -1.27 -1.81 -11.13
CA GLU A 9 -2.55 -1.64 -10.43
C GLU A 9 -2.70 -0.19 -9.93
N PHE A 10 -1.64 0.37 -9.38
CA PHE A 10 -1.65 1.73 -8.82
C PHE A 10 -1.92 2.78 -9.91
N THR A 11 -1.28 2.66 -11.06
CA THR A 11 -1.45 3.60 -12.17
C THR A 11 -2.76 3.41 -12.93
N GLY A 12 -3.41 2.27 -12.75
CA GLY A 12 -4.65 1.94 -13.44
C GLY A 12 -4.46 1.14 -14.72
N GLU A 13 -3.22 0.80 -15.10
CA GLU A 13 -2.95 -0.04 -16.26
C GLU A 13 -3.54 -1.43 -16.10
N ASP A 14 -3.46 -1.99 -14.88
CA ASP A 14 -4.04 -3.28 -14.55
C ASP A 14 -5.28 -3.04 -13.69
N ALA A 15 -6.43 -3.16 -14.30
CA ALA A 15 -7.72 -2.92 -13.63
C ALA A 15 -8.20 -4.12 -12.79
N ARG A 16 -7.59 -5.29 -12.92
CA ARG A 16 -7.98 -6.50 -12.20
C ARG A 16 -9.48 -6.80 -12.35
N ASN A 17 -10.01 -6.58 -13.56
CA ASN A 17 -11.44 -6.78 -13.89
C ASN A 17 -12.39 -5.85 -13.12
N ARG A 18 -11.89 -4.73 -12.60
CA ARG A 18 -12.72 -3.71 -11.97
C ARG A 18 -13.17 -2.68 -13.01
N ALA A 19 -14.37 -2.12 -12.80
CA ALA A 19 -14.88 -1.06 -13.67
C ALA A 19 -14.06 0.22 -13.56
N ARG A 20 -13.47 0.47 -12.39
CA ARG A 20 -12.61 1.63 -12.14
C ARG A 20 -11.24 1.16 -11.71
N SER A 21 -10.22 1.82 -12.19
CA SER A 21 -8.82 1.46 -11.91
C SER A 21 -8.02 2.69 -11.52
N GLY A 22 -6.89 2.49 -10.85
CA GLY A 22 -6.04 3.55 -10.36
C GLY A 22 -5.81 3.39 -8.86
N HIS A 23 -5.78 4.51 -8.12
CA HIS A 23 -5.52 4.47 -6.68
C HIS A 23 -6.33 5.50 -5.93
N LEU A 24 -6.37 5.38 -4.60
CA LEU A 24 -7.02 6.33 -3.73
C LEU A 24 -6.26 7.67 -3.79
N PRO A 25 -6.96 8.81 -3.81
CA PRO A 25 -6.29 10.11 -3.81
C PRO A 25 -5.34 10.27 -2.63
N GLY A 26 -4.12 10.72 -2.90
CA GLY A 26 -3.11 10.93 -1.87
C GLY A 26 -2.41 9.67 -1.38
N ALA A 27 -2.75 8.51 -1.90
CA ALA A 27 -2.08 7.26 -1.51
C ALA A 27 -0.64 7.27 -2.00
N ARG A 28 0.27 6.79 -1.15
CA ARG A 28 1.67 6.57 -1.52
C ARG A 28 1.86 5.13 -1.93
N HIS A 29 2.66 4.91 -2.93
CA HIS A 29 2.84 3.59 -3.51
C HIS A 29 4.20 3.00 -3.21
N LEU A 30 4.19 1.75 -2.77
CA LEU A 30 5.37 0.90 -2.72
C LEU A 30 4.87 -0.53 -2.88
N SER A 31 5.25 -1.18 -3.98
CA SER A 31 4.80 -2.55 -4.24
C SER A 31 5.23 -3.47 -3.11
N HIS A 32 4.37 -4.42 -2.76
CA HIS A 32 4.67 -5.39 -1.71
C HIS A 32 5.97 -6.17 -1.99
N VAL A 33 6.34 -6.36 -3.26
CA VAL A 33 7.59 -7.07 -3.60
C VAL A 33 8.83 -6.28 -3.18
N ASP A 34 8.73 -4.95 -3.07
CA ASP A 34 9.86 -4.12 -2.66
C ASP A 34 10.13 -4.19 -1.15
N LEU A 35 9.24 -4.84 -0.40
CA LEU A 35 9.41 -5.08 1.03
C LEU A 35 10.18 -6.37 1.31
N LEU A 36 10.45 -7.14 0.26
CA LEU A 36 11.08 -8.44 0.35
C LEU A 36 12.47 -8.43 -0.29
N GLU A 37 13.32 -9.33 0.18
CA GLU A 37 14.62 -9.61 -0.42
C GLU A 37 14.82 -11.12 -0.36
N ASN A 38 14.97 -11.75 -1.52
CA ASN A 38 15.08 -13.21 -1.64
C ASN A 38 13.90 -13.94 -0.96
N GLY A 39 12.69 -13.38 -1.07
CA GLY A 39 11.49 -13.98 -0.49
C GLY A 39 11.30 -13.75 1.00
N VAL A 40 12.17 -12.97 1.62
CA VAL A 40 12.14 -12.70 3.06
C VAL A 40 11.95 -11.21 3.29
N VAL A 41 11.17 -10.85 4.33
CA VAL A 41 10.97 -9.45 4.70
C VAL A 41 12.33 -8.81 5.04
N ARG A 42 12.57 -7.63 4.47
CA ARG A 42 13.85 -6.93 4.62
C ARG A 42 14.10 -6.52 6.07
N PRO A 43 15.37 -6.26 6.44
CA PRO A 43 15.70 -5.77 7.79
C PRO A 43 15.03 -4.42 8.09
N ALA A 44 14.83 -4.13 9.37
CA ALA A 44 14.14 -2.92 9.82
C ALA A 44 14.73 -1.63 9.24
N SER A 45 16.06 -1.51 9.23
CA SER A 45 16.70 -0.29 8.71
C SER A 45 16.47 -0.09 7.22
N ALA A 46 16.49 -1.17 6.44
CA ALA A 46 16.22 -1.11 5.01
C ALA A 46 14.75 -0.75 4.73
N LEU A 47 13.82 -1.32 5.49
CA LEU A 47 12.40 -1.01 5.38
C LEU A 47 12.13 0.46 5.73
N ARG A 48 12.75 0.95 6.80
CA ARG A 48 12.59 2.34 7.21
C ARG A 48 13.06 3.29 6.12
N ALA A 49 14.24 3.05 5.56
CA ALA A 49 14.79 3.88 4.50
C ALA A 49 13.88 3.88 3.27
N THR A 50 13.33 2.71 2.91
CA THR A 50 12.44 2.57 1.76
C THR A 50 11.13 3.34 1.99
N LEU A 51 10.53 3.22 3.18
CA LEU A 51 9.29 3.93 3.50
C LEU A 51 9.51 5.44 3.58
N GLU A 52 10.64 5.88 4.12
CA GLU A 52 10.96 7.30 4.15
C GLU A 52 11.13 7.88 2.75
N ARG A 53 11.70 7.10 1.83
CA ARG A 53 11.89 7.53 0.45
C ARG A 53 10.57 7.78 -0.27
N VAL A 54 9.52 7.03 0.05
CA VAL A 54 8.19 7.27 -0.53
C VAL A 54 7.37 8.30 0.27
N GLY A 55 7.95 8.86 1.33
CA GLY A 55 7.37 10.01 2.01
C GLY A 55 6.78 9.78 3.39
N PHE A 56 6.96 8.60 3.99
CA PHE A 56 6.47 8.35 5.34
C PHE A 56 7.51 8.80 6.37
N GLY A 57 7.12 9.66 7.30
CA GLY A 57 7.98 10.09 8.40
C GLY A 57 7.71 9.31 9.67
N PRO A 58 8.63 9.36 10.66
CA PRO A 58 8.56 8.51 11.86
C PRO A 58 7.29 8.65 12.70
N GLY A 59 6.64 9.79 12.64
CA GLY A 59 5.42 10.04 13.41
C GLY A 59 4.14 9.82 12.62
N ASP A 60 4.22 9.35 11.40
CA ASP A 60 3.06 9.22 10.53
C ASP A 60 2.16 8.07 10.96
N HIS A 61 0.87 8.27 10.73
CA HIS A 61 -0.13 7.21 10.79
C HIS A 61 -0.15 6.51 9.43
N ILE A 62 0.01 5.21 9.44
CA ILE A 62 0.02 4.42 8.21
C ILE A 62 -1.21 3.53 8.16
N VAL A 63 -1.96 3.64 7.07
CA VAL A 63 -3.06 2.71 6.77
C VAL A 63 -2.69 2.00 5.47
N THR A 64 -2.51 0.70 5.54
CA THR A 64 -2.14 -0.10 4.36
C THR A 64 -3.37 -0.64 3.66
N HIS A 65 -3.29 -0.79 2.36
CA HIS A 65 -4.32 -1.48 1.59
C HIS A 65 -3.70 -2.13 0.35
N CYS A 66 -4.46 -3.05 -0.24
CA CYS A 66 -4.10 -3.66 -1.53
C CYS A 66 -5.39 -3.87 -2.32
N GLU A 67 -5.55 -4.98 -3.01
CA GLU A 67 -6.81 -5.31 -3.70
C GLU A 67 -7.81 -5.96 -2.74
N GLY A 68 -7.39 -6.94 -1.97
CA GLY A 68 -8.25 -7.72 -1.07
C GLY A 68 -7.72 -7.94 0.35
N GLY A 69 -6.62 -7.30 0.75
CA GLY A 69 -6.12 -7.29 2.13
C GLY A 69 -4.87 -8.09 2.42
N GLY A 70 -4.57 -9.14 1.66
CA GLY A 70 -3.41 -10.01 1.95
C GLY A 70 -2.07 -9.30 1.82
N ARG A 71 -1.85 -8.58 0.74
CA ARG A 71 -0.62 -7.80 0.53
C ARG A 71 -0.54 -6.61 1.51
N ALA A 72 -1.69 -6.08 1.89
CA ALA A 72 -1.75 -4.99 2.87
C ALA A 72 -1.29 -5.45 4.25
N ALA A 73 -1.57 -6.69 4.62
CA ALA A 73 -1.11 -7.25 5.88
C ALA A 73 0.42 -7.34 5.91
N LEU A 74 1.05 -7.74 4.80
CA LEU A 74 2.50 -7.71 4.67
C LEU A 74 3.05 -6.30 4.81
N GLY A 75 2.41 -5.32 4.16
CA GLY A 75 2.79 -3.91 4.26
C GLY A 75 2.72 -3.40 5.69
N ALA A 76 1.68 -3.76 6.43
CA ALA A 76 1.53 -3.36 7.82
C ALA A 76 2.62 -3.97 8.69
N ALA A 77 2.89 -5.27 8.51
CA ALA A 77 3.96 -5.94 9.27
C ALA A 77 5.32 -5.30 9.00
N ALA A 78 5.59 -4.95 7.74
CA ALA A 78 6.83 -4.27 7.36
C ALA A 78 6.94 -2.89 8.01
N ALA A 79 5.85 -2.12 8.03
CA ALA A 79 5.84 -0.79 8.64
C ALA A 79 6.09 -0.87 10.15
N VAL A 80 5.47 -1.82 10.85
CA VAL A 80 5.71 -2.04 12.28
C VAL A 80 7.17 -2.42 12.51
N ARG A 81 7.72 -3.32 11.69
CA ARG A 81 9.13 -3.74 11.79
C ARG A 81 10.06 -2.55 11.56
N ALA A 82 9.69 -1.62 10.69
CA ALA A 82 10.47 -0.42 10.41
C ALA A 82 10.42 0.62 11.54
N GLY A 83 9.54 0.44 12.53
CA GLY A 83 9.46 1.30 13.70
C GLY A 83 8.28 2.26 13.72
N PHE A 84 7.34 2.13 12.81
CA PHE A 84 6.12 2.95 12.85
C PHE A 84 5.17 2.40 13.91
N ASN A 85 4.60 3.30 14.71
CA ASN A 85 3.80 2.92 15.89
C ASN A 85 2.30 2.87 15.62
N ASP A 86 1.80 3.65 14.67
CA ASP A 86 0.37 3.69 14.36
C ASP A 86 0.16 3.13 12.95
N VAL A 87 -0.02 1.82 12.88
CA VAL A 87 -0.18 1.11 11.61
C VAL A 87 -1.49 0.34 11.65
N ARG A 88 -2.33 0.56 10.63
CA ARG A 88 -3.62 -0.10 10.50
C ARG A 88 -3.76 -0.68 9.10
N VAL A 89 -4.64 -1.66 8.96
CA VAL A 89 -4.92 -2.29 7.67
C VAL A 89 -6.35 -1.98 7.27
N TYR A 90 -6.53 -1.39 6.08
CA TYR A 90 -7.83 -1.34 5.46
C TYR A 90 -8.02 -2.66 4.73
N TYR A 91 -8.53 -3.64 5.45
CA TYR A 91 -8.56 -5.03 5.01
C TYR A 91 -9.35 -5.24 3.71
N LEU A 92 -10.52 -4.57 3.58
CA LEU A 92 -11.36 -4.71 2.40
C LEU A 92 -10.76 -4.07 1.16
N SER A 93 -9.86 -3.10 1.35
CA SER A 93 -8.94 -2.58 0.35
C SER A 93 -9.61 -1.94 -0.88
N PHE A 94 -8.87 -1.89 -2.00
CA PHE A 94 -9.32 -1.23 -3.21
C PHE A 94 -10.59 -1.84 -3.77
N GLY A 95 -10.74 -3.15 -3.67
CA GLY A 95 -11.94 -3.83 -4.12
C GLY A 95 -13.21 -3.32 -3.45
N ASP A 96 -13.13 -3.00 -2.15
CA ASP A 96 -14.24 -2.39 -1.41
C ASP A 96 -14.42 -0.92 -1.79
N TRP A 97 -13.32 -0.17 -1.84
CA TRP A 97 -13.34 1.26 -2.14
C TRP A 97 -14.06 1.57 -3.46
N VAL A 98 -13.74 0.83 -4.52
CA VAL A 98 -14.28 1.12 -5.86
C VAL A 98 -15.72 0.69 -6.04
N ARG A 99 -16.28 -0.09 -5.12
CA ARG A 99 -17.68 -0.49 -5.19
C ARG A 99 -18.63 0.68 -4.91
N ASP A 100 -18.16 1.67 -4.19
CA ASP A 100 -18.94 2.88 -3.91
C ASP A 100 -18.50 3.96 -4.91
N GLU A 101 -19.39 4.30 -5.83
CA GLU A 101 -19.10 5.27 -6.90
C GLU A 101 -18.78 6.67 -6.37
N SER A 102 -19.19 6.98 -5.14
CA SER A 102 -18.87 8.27 -4.52
C SER A 102 -17.43 8.33 -4.00
N CYS A 103 -16.76 7.19 -3.88
CA CYS A 103 -15.36 7.15 -3.45
C CYS A 103 -14.44 7.44 -4.63
N PRO A 104 -13.63 8.51 -4.58
CA PRO A 104 -12.82 8.93 -5.73
C PRO A 104 -11.63 8.00 -5.99
N VAL A 105 -11.25 7.92 -7.26
CA VAL A 105 -10.09 7.14 -7.73
C VAL A 105 -9.30 8.00 -8.71
N VAL A 106 -7.99 8.00 -8.61
CA VAL A 106 -7.10 8.72 -9.55
C VAL A 106 -6.20 7.74 -10.31
N ARG A 107 -5.77 8.16 -11.50
CA ARG A 107 -4.93 7.35 -12.40
C ARG A 107 -3.75 8.19 -12.86
N ASP A 108 -2.63 8.08 -12.20
CA ASP A 108 -1.42 8.78 -12.64
C ASP A 108 -0.13 8.10 -12.23
#